data_912cc6d7e3d6589a3c093c5073896a9a
#
_entry.id   912cc6d7e3d6589a3c093c5073896a9a
#
_cell.length_a   1.000
_cell.length_b   1.000
_cell.length_c   1.000
_cell.angle_alpha   90.00
_cell.angle_beta   90.00
_cell.angle_gamma   90.00
#
_symmetry.space_group_name_H-M   'P 1'
#
loop_
_entity.id
_entity.type
_entity.pdbx_description
1 polymer ?
#
loop_
_entity_poly.entity_id
_entity_poly.type
_entity_poly.pdbx_seq_one_letter_code
_entity_poly.pdbx_strand_id
1 'polypeptide(L)'
;LKVAGIGPKDLDLIIVATSSPDYLLPSVASQVQDLLGAKCGAFSLVAGCSGWVYALATASQFIASGAYNRVLVVGVEIISFAMDFTDRTTCVLFGDAAAATVIEASNEPGGLLAYELGSDGSGAMFLYVPDGGSNHPLSQQTVDERRQYIRMDGPEVFKFAVRTLASSLKRTIYQAGLAPDDIDLFIPHQANARIIEAAARQMRVPVDKFYMNLERYGNTSAASVPLALVEAIDEGRVREGDTIAMCAFGAGLTWASAVVQMGTGEISAAHSLFSAGRARFLARRTSDLVLDSAQSALLPLYTFLYQRRKKK
;
A
#
# COMPACT_ATOMS: atom_id res chain seq x y z
N LEU A 1 -7.08 -5.34 13.38
CA LEU A 1 -6.31 -6.03 14.42
C LEU A 1 -7.12 -7.14 15.11
N LYS A 2 -8.40 -6.91 15.45
CA LYS A 2 -9.25 -7.95 16.10
C LYS A 2 -9.35 -9.21 15.25
N VAL A 3 -9.57 -9.09 13.94
CA VAL A 3 -9.65 -10.24 13.01
C VAL A 3 -8.32 -10.99 12.94
N ALA A 4 -7.20 -10.27 12.97
CA ALA A 4 -5.87 -10.85 12.99
C ALA A 4 -5.46 -11.41 14.38
N GLY A 5 -6.30 -11.30 15.41
CA GLY A 5 -6.03 -11.80 16.76
C GLY A 5 -4.86 -11.12 17.48
N ILE A 6 -4.49 -9.89 17.08
CA ILE A 6 -3.35 -9.15 17.64
C ILE A 6 -3.75 -7.81 18.25
N GLY A 7 -2.90 -7.30 19.13
CA GLY A 7 -3.03 -5.97 19.72
C GLY A 7 -2.10 -4.93 19.07
N PRO A 8 -2.31 -3.63 19.33
CA PRO A 8 -1.47 -2.58 18.79
C PRO A 8 0.01 -2.68 19.17
N LYS A 9 0.30 -3.28 20.32
CA LYS A 9 1.67 -3.47 20.84
C LYS A 9 2.46 -4.53 20.08
N ASP A 10 1.76 -5.38 19.31
CA ASP A 10 2.38 -6.47 18.56
C ASP A 10 2.87 -5.99 17.18
N LEU A 11 2.54 -4.76 16.80
CA LEU A 11 2.97 -4.17 15.53
C LEU A 11 4.38 -3.62 15.62
N ASP A 12 5.19 -3.93 14.61
CA ASP A 12 6.55 -3.40 14.44
C ASP A 12 6.60 -2.19 13.49
N LEU A 13 5.61 -2.08 12.58
CA LEU A 13 5.54 -1.01 11.60
C LEU A 13 4.10 -0.81 11.11
N ILE A 14 3.76 0.44 10.77
CA ILE A 14 2.51 0.78 10.08
C ILE A 14 2.85 1.49 8.77
N ILE A 15 2.32 1.01 7.65
CA ILE A 15 2.44 1.63 6.33
C ILE A 15 1.04 1.98 5.84
N VAL A 16 0.80 3.26 5.54
CA VAL A 16 -0.47 3.73 4.99
C VAL A 16 -0.26 4.21 3.57
N ALA A 17 -0.93 3.59 2.61
CA ALA A 17 -0.99 4.04 1.23
C ALA A 17 -2.19 4.97 1.05
N THR A 18 -1.95 6.23 0.71
CA THR A 18 -3.00 7.22 0.47
C THR A 18 -2.49 8.36 -0.41
N SER A 19 -3.34 8.87 -1.28
CA SER A 19 -3.15 10.11 -2.05
C SER A 19 -4.04 11.26 -1.53
N SER A 20 -4.86 10.97 -0.50
CA SER A 20 -5.84 11.88 0.08
C SER A 20 -5.63 12.05 1.60
N PRO A 21 -4.44 12.51 2.03
CA PRO A 21 -4.14 12.67 3.45
C PRO A 21 -4.95 13.82 4.06
N ASP A 22 -5.29 13.73 5.36
CA ASP A 22 -5.95 14.81 6.10
C ASP A 22 -5.12 16.09 6.09
N TYR A 23 -3.80 15.95 6.17
CA TYR A 23 -2.82 17.04 6.18
C TYR A 23 -1.59 16.66 5.34
N LEU A 24 -0.90 17.65 4.79
CA LEU A 24 0.43 17.42 4.21
C LEU A 24 1.41 16.92 5.28
N LEU A 25 1.30 17.42 6.51
CA LEU A 25 2.01 17.01 7.72
C LEU A 25 1.09 17.24 8.92
N PRO A 26 1.00 16.31 9.89
CA PRO A 26 1.70 15.02 9.97
C PRO A 26 1.16 13.98 8.98
N SER A 27 1.88 12.84 8.81
CA SER A 27 1.42 11.73 7.97
C SER A 27 0.18 11.05 8.56
N VAL A 28 -0.70 10.54 7.70
CA VAL A 28 -1.86 9.72 8.14
C VAL A 28 -1.40 8.50 8.95
N ALA A 29 -0.28 7.88 8.58
CA ALA A 29 0.25 6.73 9.31
C ALA A 29 0.60 7.06 10.76
N SER A 30 1.15 8.25 11.04
CA SER A 30 1.45 8.69 12.41
C SER A 30 0.17 8.90 13.23
N GLN A 31 -0.88 9.43 12.60
CA GLN A 31 -2.19 9.60 13.24
C GLN A 31 -2.84 8.23 13.54
N VAL A 32 -2.81 7.30 12.58
CA VAL A 32 -3.30 5.93 12.77
C VAL A 32 -2.52 5.23 13.89
N GLN A 33 -1.20 5.42 13.97
CA GLN A 33 -0.34 4.86 15.02
C GLN A 33 -0.78 5.33 16.41
N ASP A 34 -1.05 6.63 16.56
CA ASP A 34 -1.50 7.23 17.82
C ASP A 34 -2.90 6.76 18.20
N LEU A 35 -3.86 6.80 17.26
CA LEU A 35 -5.23 6.33 17.46
C LEU A 35 -5.33 4.87 17.87
N LEU A 36 -4.43 4.02 17.37
CA LEU A 36 -4.32 2.62 17.77
C LEU A 36 -3.65 2.44 19.13
N GLY A 37 -2.88 3.42 19.60
CA GLY A 37 -2.02 3.30 20.78
C GLY A 37 -0.79 2.41 20.52
N ALA A 38 -0.41 2.21 19.27
CA ALA A 38 0.79 1.45 18.88
C ALA A 38 2.07 2.22 19.25
N LYS A 39 3.19 1.50 19.43
CA LYS A 39 4.50 2.09 19.77
C LYS A 39 5.56 1.65 18.76
N CYS A 40 5.23 1.71 17.49
CA CYS A 40 6.09 1.33 16.38
C CYS A 40 6.33 2.49 15.42
N GLY A 41 7.23 2.32 14.46
CA GLY A 41 7.41 3.24 13.35
C GLY A 41 6.15 3.30 12.47
N ALA A 42 5.92 4.46 11.85
CA ALA A 42 4.80 4.64 10.94
C ALA A 42 5.16 5.63 9.83
N PHE A 43 4.80 5.32 8.59
CA PHE A 43 4.95 6.25 7.46
C PHE A 43 3.86 6.04 6.42
N SER A 44 3.55 7.11 5.67
CA SER A 44 2.67 7.02 4.51
C SER A 44 3.47 6.97 3.21
N LEU A 45 2.92 6.30 2.19
CA LEU A 45 3.46 6.31 0.83
C LEU A 45 2.39 6.73 -0.18
N VAL A 46 2.83 7.31 -1.28
CA VAL A 46 1.96 7.76 -2.37
C VAL A 46 2.40 7.07 -3.67
N ALA A 47 1.51 6.26 -4.24
CA ALA A 47 1.68 5.66 -5.57
C ALA A 47 0.31 5.52 -6.28
N GLY A 48 -0.56 6.51 -6.10
CA GLY A 48 -1.91 6.51 -6.66
C GLY A 48 -2.69 5.25 -6.29
N CYS A 49 -3.54 4.78 -7.20
CA CYS A 49 -4.37 3.60 -6.96
C CYS A 49 -3.56 2.29 -6.78
N SER A 50 -2.28 2.25 -7.17
CA SER A 50 -1.39 1.11 -6.92
C SER A 50 -0.75 1.12 -5.52
N GLY A 51 -0.99 2.16 -4.73
CA GLY A 51 -0.30 2.43 -3.47
C GLY A 51 -0.32 1.28 -2.48
N TRP A 52 -1.46 0.59 -2.31
CA TRP A 52 -1.52 -0.51 -1.35
C TRP A 52 -0.65 -1.72 -1.78
N VAL A 53 -0.60 -2.05 -3.08
CA VAL A 53 0.26 -3.13 -3.57
C VAL A 53 1.75 -2.76 -3.42
N TYR A 54 2.11 -1.49 -3.63
CA TYR A 54 3.43 -0.96 -3.28
C TYR A 54 3.74 -1.11 -1.79
N ALA A 55 2.77 -0.79 -0.92
CA ALA A 55 2.91 -0.92 0.52
C ALA A 55 3.06 -2.39 0.96
N LEU A 56 2.30 -3.31 0.34
CA LEU A 56 2.40 -4.75 0.54
C LEU A 56 3.80 -5.26 0.19
N ALA A 57 4.31 -4.91 -0.99
CA ALA A 57 5.65 -5.29 -1.42
C ALA A 57 6.71 -4.73 -0.47
N THR A 58 6.58 -3.47 -0.05
CA THR A 58 7.49 -2.82 0.90
C THR A 58 7.48 -3.51 2.27
N ALA A 59 6.30 -3.78 2.83
CA ALA A 59 6.13 -4.49 4.10
C ALA A 59 6.77 -5.88 4.07
N SER A 60 6.55 -6.61 2.97
CA SER A 60 7.12 -7.94 2.79
C SER A 60 8.65 -7.93 2.77
N GLN A 61 9.28 -6.87 2.24
CA GLN A 61 10.74 -6.75 2.26
C GLN A 61 11.28 -6.49 3.68
N PHE A 62 10.59 -5.70 4.51
CA PHE A 62 10.96 -5.55 5.91
C PHE A 62 10.89 -6.87 6.67
N ILE A 63 9.88 -7.68 6.40
CA ILE A 63 9.73 -9.01 7.00
C ILE A 63 10.80 -9.96 6.46
N ALA A 64 10.99 -10.04 5.15
CA ALA A 64 11.97 -10.92 4.52
C ALA A 64 13.40 -10.61 4.95
N SER A 65 13.73 -9.34 5.22
CA SER A 65 15.03 -8.93 5.77
C SER A 65 15.20 -9.29 7.25
N GLY A 66 14.14 -9.71 7.93
CA GLY A 66 14.12 -9.98 9.36
C GLY A 66 14.13 -8.71 10.24
N ALA A 67 13.91 -7.53 9.64
CA ALA A 67 13.86 -6.27 10.39
C ALA A 67 12.61 -6.19 11.27
N TYR A 68 11.49 -6.68 10.78
CA TYR A 68 10.19 -6.69 11.45
C TYR A 68 9.49 -8.04 11.31
N ASN A 69 8.53 -8.31 12.19
CA ASN A 69 7.73 -9.54 12.17
C ASN A 69 6.28 -9.27 11.77
N ARG A 70 5.73 -8.10 12.17
CA ARG A 70 4.33 -7.74 11.94
C ARG A 70 4.20 -6.33 11.43
N VAL A 71 3.66 -6.17 10.24
CA VAL A 71 3.46 -4.87 9.60
C VAL A 71 1.98 -4.71 9.29
N LEU A 72 1.38 -3.62 9.76
CA LEU A 72 0.05 -3.20 9.35
C LEU A 72 0.15 -2.42 8.04
N VAL A 73 -0.54 -2.88 7.01
CA VAL A 73 -0.60 -2.25 5.69
C VAL A 73 -2.03 -1.76 5.46
N VAL A 74 -2.19 -0.45 5.31
CA VAL A 74 -3.49 0.20 5.13
C VAL A 74 -3.55 0.85 3.76
N GLY A 75 -4.65 0.63 3.04
CA GLY A 75 -5.05 1.43 1.89
C GLY A 75 -6.26 2.28 2.29
N VAL A 76 -6.16 3.59 2.21
CA VAL A 76 -7.24 4.51 2.58
C VAL A 76 -7.30 5.68 1.61
N GLU A 77 -8.53 5.99 1.19
CA GLU A 77 -8.75 7.14 0.31
C GLU A 77 -10.10 7.82 0.61
N ILE A 78 -10.06 9.13 0.62
CA ILE A 78 -11.23 10.03 0.62
C ILE A 78 -11.18 10.81 -0.70
N ILE A 79 -11.45 10.14 -1.81
CA ILE A 79 -11.36 10.76 -3.15
C ILE A 79 -12.47 11.78 -3.39
N SER A 80 -13.59 11.64 -2.68
CA SER A 80 -14.75 12.53 -2.82
C SER A 80 -14.39 14.01 -2.59
N PHE A 81 -13.38 14.32 -1.76
CA PHE A 81 -12.94 15.70 -1.54
C PHE A 81 -12.35 16.35 -2.80
N ALA A 82 -11.75 15.56 -3.68
CA ALA A 82 -11.10 16.01 -4.91
C ALA A 82 -11.99 15.83 -6.15
N MET A 83 -13.30 15.54 -5.96
CA MET A 83 -14.25 15.36 -7.06
C MET A 83 -15.00 16.65 -7.38
N ASP A 84 -14.99 17.03 -8.64
CA ASP A 84 -15.92 18.02 -9.18
C ASP A 84 -17.26 17.34 -9.47
N PHE A 85 -18.23 17.47 -8.56
CA PHE A 85 -19.56 16.88 -8.72
C PHE A 85 -20.37 17.48 -9.87
N THR A 86 -19.87 18.51 -10.55
CA THR A 86 -20.46 19.04 -11.80
C THR A 86 -19.87 18.40 -13.05
N ASP A 87 -18.69 17.72 -12.92
CA ASP A 87 -18.07 16.94 -14.00
C ASP A 87 -18.48 15.47 -13.94
N ARG A 88 -19.47 15.10 -14.73
CA ARG A 88 -19.98 13.72 -14.79
C ARG A 88 -19.02 12.73 -15.45
N THR A 89 -17.91 13.18 -16.01
CA THR A 89 -16.90 12.28 -16.58
C THR A 89 -16.01 11.65 -15.52
N THR A 90 -15.94 12.24 -14.33
CA THR A 90 -15.10 11.78 -13.21
C THR A 90 -15.90 11.46 -11.95
N CYS A 91 -16.86 12.31 -11.53
CA CYS A 91 -17.52 12.19 -10.24
C CYS A 91 -18.34 10.91 -10.02
N VAL A 92 -18.77 10.25 -11.12
CA VAL A 92 -19.54 9.00 -11.06
C VAL A 92 -18.67 7.75 -10.95
N LEU A 93 -17.34 7.90 -10.99
CA LEU A 93 -16.42 6.77 -11.05
C LEU A 93 -15.82 6.42 -9.69
N PHE A 94 -15.56 7.41 -8.84
CA PHE A 94 -14.77 7.27 -7.64
C PHE A 94 -15.63 7.12 -6.39
N GLY A 95 -15.06 6.47 -5.37
CA GLY A 95 -15.62 6.33 -4.04
C GLY A 95 -14.55 6.40 -2.96
N ASP A 96 -15.00 6.47 -1.71
CA ASP A 96 -14.16 6.53 -0.52
C ASP A 96 -14.16 5.18 0.20
N ALA A 97 -13.01 4.75 0.66
CA ALA A 97 -12.91 3.53 1.47
C ALA A 97 -11.58 3.44 2.23
N ALA A 98 -11.56 2.54 3.21
CA ALA A 98 -10.36 2.09 3.87
C ALA A 98 -10.40 0.58 4.07
N ALA A 99 -9.26 -0.08 3.84
CA ALA A 99 -9.08 -1.48 4.16
C ALA A 99 -7.64 -1.70 4.66
N ALA A 100 -7.45 -2.72 5.48
CA ALA A 100 -6.17 -2.99 6.10
C ALA A 100 -5.88 -4.48 6.19
N THR A 101 -4.61 -4.84 6.07
CA THR A 101 -4.12 -6.20 6.25
C THR A 101 -2.94 -6.19 7.22
N VAL A 102 -2.79 -7.26 7.98
CA VAL A 102 -1.58 -7.51 8.77
C VAL A 102 -0.73 -8.51 8.01
N ILE A 103 0.50 -8.13 7.72
CA ILE A 103 1.50 -9.01 7.12
C ILE A 103 2.40 -9.50 8.25
N GLU A 104 2.54 -10.79 8.35
CA GLU A 104 3.30 -11.43 9.42
C GLU A 104 4.37 -12.36 8.86
N ALA A 105 5.49 -12.44 9.59
CA ALA A 105 6.52 -13.42 9.30
C ALA A 105 5.99 -14.83 9.60
N SER A 106 6.15 -15.76 8.67
CA SER A 106 5.78 -17.17 8.82
C SER A 106 6.93 -18.08 8.42
N ASN A 107 6.99 -19.26 9.03
CA ASN A 107 7.86 -20.35 8.60
C ASN A 107 7.16 -21.29 7.63
N GLU A 108 5.84 -21.18 7.50
CA GLU A 108 5.06 -21.99 6.60
C GLU A 108 5.28 -21.55 5.14
N PRO A 109 5.19 -22.49 4.19
CA PRO A 109 5.21 -22.16 2.76
C PRO A 109 4.09 -21.17 2.42
N GLY A 110 4.37 -20.23 1.50
CA GLY A 110 3.38 -19.27 1.05
C GLY A 110 3.82 -17.82 1.25
N GLY A 111 2.85 -16.92 1.39
CA GLY A 111 3.08 -15.48 1.46
C GLY A 111 3.30 -14.85 0.09
N LEU A 112 4.05 -13.74 0.02
CA LEU A 112 4.33 -13.05 -1.23
C LEU A 112 5.34 -13.84 -2.07
N LEU A 113 4.87 -14.46 -3.16
CA LEU A 113 5.70 -15.29 -4.06
C LEU A 113 6.46 -14.43 -5.06
N ALA A 114 5.81 -13.42 -5.63
CA ALA A 114 6.41 -12.50 -6.58
C ALA A 114 5.67 -11.15 -6.59
N TYR A 115 6.36 -10.10 -7.01
CA TYR A 115 5.75 -8.78 -7.23
C TYR A 115 6.46 -8.01 -8.33
N GLU A 116 5.74 -7.06 -8.93
CA GLU A 116 6.27 -6.07 -9.86
C GLU A 116 5.82 -4.68 -9.42
N LEU A 117 6.73 -3.73 -9.40
CA LEU A 117 6.45 -2.30 -9.20
C LEU A 117 6.92 -1.56 -10.45
N GLY A 118 6.09 -0.65 -10.97
CA GLY A 118 6.44 0.09 -12.16
C GLY A 118 5.85 1.50 -12.19
N SER A 119 6.52 2.38 -12.92
CA SER A 119 6.11 3.78 -13.11
C SER A 119 6.46 4.26 -14.52
N ASP A 120 5.58 5.10 -15.07
CA ASP A 120 5.78 5.82 -16.33
C ASP A 120 5.35 7.28 -16.16
N GLY A 121 6.30 8.13 -15.82
CA GLY A 121 6.06 9.56 -15.61
C GLY A 121 5.67 10.33 -16.87
N SER A 122 5.82 9.76 -18.07
CA SER A 122 5.38 10.41 -19.32
C SER A 122 3.86 10.58 -19.40
N GLY A 123 3.12 9.74 -18.67
CA GLY A 123 1.66 9.81 -18.54
C GLY A 123 1.15 10.59 -17.32
N ALA A 124 2.00 11.32 -16.59
CA ALA A 124 1.63 11.98 -15.34
C ALA A 124 0.41 12.89 -15.45
N MET A 125 0.25 13.57 -16.59
CA MET A 125 -0.84 14.51 -16.82
C MET A 125 -2.14 13.84 -17.31
N PHE A 126 -2.18 12.51 -17.43
CA PHE A 126 -3.41 11.82 -17.79
C PHE A 126 -4.38 11.65 -16.62
N LEU A 127 -3.86 11.70 -15.38
CA LEU A 127 -4.66 11.63 -14.16
C LEU A 127 -3.94 12.38 -13.02
N TYR A 128 -4.43 13.57 -12.68
CA TYR A 128 -3.76 14.46 -11.73
C TYR A 128 -4.72 15.47 -11.10
N VAL A 129 -4.28 16.11 -10.02
CA VAL A 129 -4.90 17.31 -9.45
C VAL A 129 -4.01 18.50 -9.83
N PRO A 130 -4.53 19.51 -10.56
CA PRO A 130 -3.71 20.60 -11.07
C PRO A 130 -3.02 21.44 -9.99
N ASP A 131 -3.73 21.79 -8.93
CA ASP A 131 -3.27 22.70 -7.88
C ASP A 131 -3.35 22.05 -6.48
N GLY A 132 -2.66 22.63 -5.53
CA GLY A 132 -2.57 22.13 -4.14
C GLY A 132 -1.20 21.58 -3.79
N GLY A 133 -0.31 21.42 -4.77
CA GLY A 133 1.10 21.06 -4.56
C GLY A 133 2.02 22.29 -4.49
N SER A 134 3.31 22.05 -4.29
CA SER A 134 4.32 23.12 -4.18
C SER A 134 4.55 23.88 -5.49
N ASN A 135 4.30 23.27 -6.64
CA ASN A 135 4.44 23.92 -7.94
C ASN A 135 3.29 24.90 -8.21
N HIS A 136 2.08 24.54 -7.80
CA HIS A 136 0.86 25.35 -7.90
C HIS A 136 0.13 25.31 -6.55
N PRO A 137 0.51 26.16 -5.57
CA PRO A 137 -0.20 26.24 -4.30
C PRO A 137 -1.65 26.71 -4.49
N LEU A 138 -2.53 26.35 -3.55
CA LEU A 138 -3.92 26.80 -3.57
C LEU A 138 -4.02 28.32 -3.54
N SER A 139 -4.92 28.89 -4.36
CA SER A 139 -5.15 30.33 -4.49
C SER A 139 -6.63 30.60 -4.80
N GLN A 140 -7.06 31.86 -4.81
CA GLN A 140 -8.41 32.22 -5.26
C GLN A 140 -8.64 31.76 -6.70
N GLN A 141 -7.64 31.88 -7.59
CA GLN A 141 -7.72 31.39 -8.97
C GLN A 141 -7.95 29.86 -9.02
N THR A 142 -7.35 29.09 -8.12
CA THR A 142 -7.59 27.65 -8.01
C THR A 142 -9.07 27.36 -7.84
N VAL A 143 -9.75 28.09 -6.94
CA VAL A 143 -11.18 27.92 -6.67
C VAL A 143 -12.03 28.35 -7.85
N ASP A 144 -11.74 29.52 -8.42
CA ASP A 144 -12.49 30.11 -9.53
C ASP A 144 -12.42 29.22 -10.79
N GLU A 145 -11.26 28.60 -11.05
CA GLU A 145 -11.02 27.71 -12.19
C GLU A 145 -11.25 26.22 -11.86
N ARG A 146 -11.65 25.91 -10.62
CA ARG A 146 -11.91 24.53 -10.13
C ARG A 146 -10.71 23.59 -10.31
N ARG A 147 -9.49 24.08 -10.10
CA ARG A 147 -8.24 23.36 -10.33
C ARG A 147 -7.81 22.48 -9.14
N GLN A 148 -8.54 22.53 -8.04
CA GLN A 148 -8.37 21.65 -6.90
C GLN A 148 -8.96 20.24 -7.11
N TYR A 149 -9.67 20.02 -8.23
CA TYR A 149 -10.32 18.76 -8.52
C TYR A 149 -9.54 17.91 -9.53
N ILE A 150 -9.74 16.60 -9.46
CA ILE A 150 -9.11 15.63 -10.36
C ILE A 150 -9.44 15.95 -11.82
N ARG A 151 -8.42 15.87 -12.67
CA ARG A 151 -8.51 15.90 -14.12
C ARG A 151 -8.04 14.56 -14.67
N MET A 152 -8.79 14.03 -15.65
CA MET A 152 -8.51 12.73 -16.23
C MET A 152 -8.72 12.70 -17.73
N ASP A 153 -7.69 12.24 -18.45
CA ASP A 153 -7.84 11.79 -19.84
C ASP A 153 -8.29 10.32 -19.83
N GLY A 154 -9.62 10.12 -19.78
CA GLY A 154 -10.21 8.79 -19.67
C GLY A 154 -9.76 7.81 -20.76
N PRO A 155 -9.73 8.18 -22.06
CA PRO A 155 -9.24 7.33 -23.14
C PRO A 155 -7.78 6.86 -22.95
N GLU A 156 -6.85 7.76 -22.58
CA GLU A 156 -5.45 7.39 -22.39
C GLU A 156 -5.25 6.52 -21.13
N VAL A 157 -5.92 6.86 -20.02
CA VAL A 157 -5.94 6.03 -18.80
C VAL A 157 -6.51 4.64 -19.10
N PHE A 158 -7.59 4.53 -19.89
CA PHE A 158 -8.18 3.24 -20.24
C PHE A 158 -7.22 2.37 -21.08
N LYS A 159 -6.59 2.94 -22.11
CA LYS A 159 -5.60 2.23 -22.94
C LYS A 159 -4.42 1.71 -22.11
N PHE A 160 -3.88 2.57 -21.24
CA PHE A 160 -2.83 2.21 -20.32
C PHE A 160 -3.26 1.07 -19.40
N ALA A 161 -4.42 1.19 -18.77
CA ALA A 161 -4.95 0.23 -17.81
C ALA A 161 -5.13 -1.18 -18.40
N VAL A 162 -5.79 -1.29 -19.57
CA VAL A 162 -6.02 -2.60 -20.23
C VAL A 162 -4.69 -3.29 -20.57
N ARG A 163 -3.75 -2.53 -21.13
CA ARG A 163 -2.43 -3.08 -21.48
C ARG A 163 -1.65 -3.50 -20.23
N THR A 164 -1.63 -2.64 -19.22
CA THR A 164 -0.80 -2.81 -18.03
C THR A 164 -1.33 -3.92 -17.13
N LEU A 165 -2.64 -3.98 -16.88
CA LEU A 165 -3.25 -4.98 -16.02
C LEU A 165 -2.90 -6.42 -16.48
N ALA A 166 -3.17 -6.74 -17.74
CA ALA A 166 -2.90 -8.08 -18.26
C ALA A 166 -1.39 -8.40 -18.35
N SER A 167 -0.57 -7.42 -18.78
CA SER A 167 0.86 -7.68 -18.97
C SER A 167 1.61 -7.79 -17.65
N SER A 168 1.28 -6.97 -16.66
CA SER A 168 1.90 -7.01 -15.34
C SER A 168 1.52 -8.29 -14.60
N LEU A 169 0.23 -8.66 -14.58
CA LEU A 169 -0.21 -9.94 -14.01
C LEU A 169 0.55 -11.13 -14.60
N LYS A 170 0.63 -11.22 -15.94
CA LYS A 170 1.36 -12.31 -16.59
C LYS A 170 2.82 -12.37 -16.16
N ARG A 171 3.52 -11.24 -16.17
CA ARG A 171 4.95 -11.20 -15.76
C ARG A 171 5.13 -11.66 -14.33
N THR A 172 4.30 -11.16 -13.40
CA THR A 172 4.41 -11.49 -11.97
C THR A 172 4.05 -12.95 -11.69
N ILE A 173 3.04 -13.51 -12.38
CA ILE A 173 2.69 -14.93 -12.29
C ILE A 173 3.86 -15.80 -12.78
N TYR A 174 4.48 -15.48 -13.92
CA TYR A 174 5.65 -16.22 -14.40
C TYR A 174 6.87 -16.07 -13.50
N GLN A 175 7.07 -14.91 -12.88
CA GLN A 175 8.12 -14.71 -11.86
C GLN A 175 7.90 -15.58 -10.62
N ALA A 176 6.64 -15.86 -10.26
CA ALA A 176 6.31 -16.81 -9.20
C ALA A 176 6.52 -18.28 -9.62
N GLY A 177 6.89 -18.56 -10.88
CA GLY A 177 7.02 -19.92 -11.41
C GLY A 177 5.68 -20.58 -11.75
N LEU A 178 4.61 -19.79 -11.91
CA LEU A 178 3.24 -20.23 -12.12
C LEU A 178 2.72 -19.86 -13.51
N ALA A 179 1.63 -20.50 -13.92
CA ALA A 179 0.83 -20.13 -15.08
C ALA A 179 -0.50 -19.46 -14.63
N PRO A 180 -1.20 -18.71 -15.51
CA PRO A 180 -2.48 -18.10 -15.16
C PRO A 180 -3.55 -19.08 -14.68
N ASP A 181 -3.49 -20.34 -15.10
CA ASP A 181 -4.43 -21.39 -14.69
C ASP A 181 -4.22 -21.84 -13.23
N ASP A 182 -3.00 -21.66 -12.69
CA ASP A 182 -2.64 -21.98 -11.31
C ASP A 182 -3.15 -20.93 -10.31
N ILE A 183 -3.73 -19.84 -10.79
CA ILE A 183 -4.30 -18.80 -9.95
C ILE A 183 -5.76 -19.11 -9.62
N ASP A 184 -6.07 -19.17 -8.34
CA ASP A 184 -7.43 -19.44 -7.86
C ASP A 184 -8.33 -18.22 -8.02
N LEU A 185 -7.84 -17.01 -7.68
CA LEU A 185 -8.59 -15.76 -7.82
C LEU A 185 -7.68 -14.60 -8.22
N PHE A 186 -8.17 -13.75 -9.14
CA PHE A 186 -7.57 -12.48 -9.49
C PHE A 186 -8.29 -11.35 -8.77
N ILE A 187 -7.54 -10.47 -8.12
CA ILE A 187 -8.09 -9.29 -7.43
C ILE A 187 -7.48 -8.03 -8.05
N PRO A 188 -8.08 -7.53 -9.14
CA PRO A 188 -7.61 -6.32 -9.81
C PRO A 188 -8.10 -5.05 -9.10
N HIS A 189 -7.44 -3.93 -9.40
CA HIS A 189 -7.95 -2.60 -9.09
C HIS A 189 -9.35 -2.40 -9.67
N GLN A 190 -10.28 -1.91 -8.86
CA GLN A 190 -11.70 -1.78 -9.14
C GLN A 190 -12.02 -0.43 -9.82
N ALA A 191 -11.41 -0.17 -10.99
CA ALA A 191 -11.59 1.10 -11.69
C ALA A 191 -12.76 1.06 -12.68
N ASN A 192 -12.90 -0.03 -13.44
CA ASN A 192 -13.92 -0.18 -14.48
C ASN A 192 -14.02 -1.66 -14.88
N ALA A 193 -15.26 -2.20 -14.91
CA ALA A 193 -15.51 -3.60 -15.28
C ALA A 193 -14.96 -3.94 -16.68
N ARG A 194 -15.07 -3.01 -17.66
CA ARG A 194 -14.57 -3.22 -19.02
C ARG A 194 -13.06 -3.41 -19.09
N ILE A 195 -12.30 -2.78 -18.18
CA ILE A 195 -10.85 -2.98 -18.09
C ILE A 195 -10.56 -4.40 -17.60
N ILE A 196 -11.26 -4.84 -16.56
CA ILE A 196 -11.12 -6.19 -15.99
C ILE A 196 -11.47 -7.26 -17.02
N GLU A 197 -12.60 -7.12 -17.68
CA GLU A 197 -13.05 -8.03 -18.75
C GLU A 197 -12.06 -8.08 -19.92
N ALA A 198 -11.50 -6.92 -20.32
CA ALA A 198 -10.52 -6.87 -21.39
C ALA A 198 -9.23 -7.58 -20.99
N ALA A 199 -8.77 -7.43 -19.73
CA ALA A 199 -7.62 -8.15 -19.20
C ALA A 199 -7.87 -9.66 -19.13
N ALA A 200 -9.02 -10.09 -18.65
CA ALA A 200 -9.43 -11.50 -18.60
C ALA A 200 -9.37 -12.14 -20.02
N ARG A 201 -9.94 -11.48 -21.02
CA ARG A 201 -9.86 -11.93 -22.43
C ARG A 201 -8.42 -12.00 -22.93
N GLN A 202 -7.59 -10.97 -22.66
CA GLN A 202 -6.19 -10.93 -23.08
C GLN A 202 -5.33 -12.00 -22.40
N MET A 203 -5.67 -12.36 -21.18
CA MET A 203 -5.02 -13.42 -20.42
C MET A 203 -5.55 -14.82 -20.77
N ARG A 204 -6.70 -14.91 -21.45
CA ARG A 204 -7.47 -16.15 -21.71
C ARG A 204 -7.91 -16.86 -20.43
N VAL A 205 -8.26 -16.06 -19.42
CA VAL A 205 -8.77 -16.54 -18.13
C VAL A 205 -10.27 -16.21 -18.06
N PRO A 206 -11.11 -17.13 -17.54
CA PRO A 206 -12.53 -16.85 -17.33
C PRO A 206 -12.74 -15.64 -16.43
N VAL A 207 -13.71 -14.77 -16.77
CA VAL A 207 -13.95 -13.52 -16.05
C VAL A 207 -14.43 -13.74 -14.60
N ASP A 208 -15.06 -14.85 -14.31
CA ASP A 208 -15.51 -15.26 -12.98
C ASP A 208 -14.38 -15.58 -12.01
N LYS A 209 -13.16 -15.82 -12.53
CA LYS A 209 -11.92 -15.83 -11.73
C LYS A 209 -11.46 -14.42 -11.31
N PHE A 210 -12.06 -13.35 -11.81
CA PHE A 210 -11.76 -11.97 -11.40
C PHE A 210 -12.80 -11.50 -10.40
N TYR A 211 -12.34 -11.16 -9.19
CA TYR A 211 -13.22 -10.59 -8.19
C TYR A 211 -13.59 -9.14 -8.56
N MET A 212 -14.86 -8.79 -8.46
CA MET A 212 -15.38 -7.46 -8.75
C MET A 212 -16.37 -7.03 -7.66
N ASN A 213 -16.17 -5.83 -7.11
CA ASN A 213 -17.07 -5.17 -6.15
C ASN A 213 -17.28 -3.68 -6.48
N LEU A 214 -16.83 -3.25 -7.65
CA LEU A 214 -16.87 -1.83 -8.05
C LEU A 214 -18.31 -1.30 -8.19
N GLU A 215 -19.31 -2.14 -8.39
CA GLU A 215 -20.73 -1.75 -8.43
C GLU A 215 -21.24 -1.27 -7.07
N ARG A 216 -20.57 -1.67 -5.98
CA ARG A 216 -20.90 -1.28 -4.60
C ARG A 216 -20.15 -0.02 -4.18
N TYR A 217 -18.89 0.09 -4.54
CA TYR A 217 -17.97 1.08 -3.98
C TYR A 217 -17.37 2.06 -5.00
N GLY A 218 -17.50 1.78 -6.29
CA GLY A 218 -16.77 2.52 -7.32
C GLY A 218 -15.27 2.29 -7.23
N ASN A 219 -14.51 3.24 -7.78
CA ASN A 219 -13.06 3.27 -7.69
C ASN A 219 -12.62 3.92 -6.38
N THR A 220 -12.23 3.12 -5.41
CA THR A 220 -11.72 3.58 -4.11
C THR A 220 -10.19 3.70 -4.07
N SER A 221 -9.56 3.93 -5.24
CA SER A 221 -8.12 4.19 -5.39
C SER A 221 -7.24 3.16 -4.68
N ALA A 222 -6.33 3.58 -3.76
CA ALA A 222 -5.44 2.68 -3.05
C ALA A 222 -6.16 1.66 -2.13
N ALA A 223 -7.40 1.94 -1.72
CA ALA A 223 -8.19 1.02 -0.91
C ALA A 223 -8.86 -0.09 -1.73
N SER A 224 -8.91 -0.01 -3.06
CA SER A 224 -9.75 -0.90 -3.89
C SER A 224 -9.30 -2.36 -3.85
N VAL A 225 -8.01 -2.62 -3.97
CA VAL A 225 -7.47 -4.00 -3.93
C VAL A 225 -7.61 -4.62 -2.53
N PRO A 226 -7.19 -3.96 -1.44
CA PRO A 226 -7.34 -4.56 -0.12
C PRO A 226 -8.80 -4.72 0.32
N LEU A 227 -9.71 -3.81 -0.09
CA LEU A 227 -11.14 -3.97 0.17
C LEU A 227 -11.70 -5.18 -0.55
N ALA A 228 -11.37 -5.33 -1.84
CA ALA A 228 -11.78 -6.49 -2.63
C ALA A 228 -11.21 -7.82 -2.07
N LEU A 229 -9.96 -7.80 -1.56
CA LEU A 229 -9.36 -8.95 -0.91
C LEU A 229 -10.12 -9.34 0.37
N VAL A 230 -10.40 -8.39 1.25
CA VAL A 230 -11.11 -8.64 2.51
C VAL A 230 -12.51 -9.21 2.23
N GLU A 231 -13.26 -8.61 1.31
CA GLU A 231 -14.58 -9.12 0.95
C GLU A 231 -14.52 -10.50 0.29
N ALA A 232 -13.55 -10.76 -0.58
CA ALA A 232 -13.37 -12.09 -1.19
C ALA A 232 -13.07 -13.16 -0.13
N ILE A 233 -12.34 -12.81 0.95
CA ILE A 233 -12.12 -13.70 2.10
C ILE A 233 -13.43 -13.92 2.87
N ASP A 234 -14.15 -12.84 3.20
CA ASP A 234 -15.40 -12.92 3.96
C ASP A 234 -16.49 -13.71 3.21
N GLU A 235 -16.52 -13.60 1.88
CA GLU A 235 -17.42 -14.36 1.00
C GLU A 235 -16.98 -15.82 0.75
N GLY A 236 -15.82 -16.23 1.29
CA GLY A 236 -15.24 -17.57 1.08
C GLY A 236 -14.76 -17.84 -0.34
N ARG A 237 -14.53 -16.78 -1.13
CA ARG A 237 -13.93 -16.81 -2.48
C ARG A 237 -12.41 -16.96 -2.42
N VAL A 238 -11.80 -16.62 -1.30
CA VAL A 238 -10.38 -16.83 -0.98
C VAL A 238 -10.30 -17.66 0.28
N ARG A 239 -9.50 -18.73 0.24
CA ARG A 239 -9.32 -19.71 1.32
C ARG A 239 -7.85 -19.88 1.64
N GLU A 240 -7.58 -20.57 2.73
CA GLU A 240 -6.23 -21.03 3.09
C GLU A 240 -5.64 -21.89 1.96
N GLY A 241 -4.40 -21.63 1.61
CA GLY A 241 -3.69 -22.32 0.54
C GLY A 241 -3.93 -21.79 -0.86
N ASP A 242 -4.99 -20.99 -1.09
CA ASP A 242 -5.26 -20.40 -2.41
C ASP A 242 -4.14 -19.48 -2.87
N THR A 243 -3.86 -19.51 -4.15
CA THR A 243 -2.94 -18.58 -4.82
C THR A 243 -3.73 -17.48 -5.50
N ILE A 244 -3.50 -16.25 -5.06
CA ILE A 244 -4.17 -15.05 -5.58
C ILE A 244 -3.20 -14.15 -6.33
N ALA A 245 -3.67 -13.55 -7.41
CA ALA A 245 -2.91 -12.56 -8.18
C ALA A 245 -3.62 -11.21 -8.11
N MET A 246 -2.91 -10.19 -7.62
CA MET A 246 -3.41 -8.83 -7.46
C MET A 246 -2.70 -7.90 -8.43
N CYS A 247 -3.41 -6.91 -8.97
CA CYS A 247 -2.79 -5.85 -9.77
C CYS A 247 -3.57 -4.56 -9.65
N ALA A 248 -2.82 -3.47 -9.51
CA ALA A 248 -3.35 -2.12 -9.51
C ALA A 248 -2.55 -1.22 -10.46
N PHE A 249 -3.20 -0.16 -10.93
CA PHE A 249 -2.63 0.89 -11.75
C PHE A 249 -3.29 2.22 -11.40
N GLY A 250 -2.60 3.33 -11.61
CA GLY A 250 -3.17 4.64 -11.27
C GLY A 250 -2.30 5.82 -11.68
N ALA A 251 -2.61 6.95 -11.06
CA ALA A 251 -1.90 8.21 -11.26
C ALA A 251 -0.40 8.04 -11.07
N GLY A 252 0.37 8.73 -11.95
CA GLY A 252 1.81 8.70 -11.94
C GLY A 252 2.44 8.66 -13.34
N LEU A 253 2.09 7.84 -14.34
CA LEU A 253 1.35 6.60 -14.13
C LEU A 253 2.12 5.60 -13.29
N THR A 254 1.44 4.84 -12.48
CA THR A 254 2.04 3.77 -11.68
C THR A 254 1.28 2.46 -11.87
N TRP A 255 1.95 1.33 -11.66
CA TRP A 255 1.30 0.03 -11.54
C TRP A 255 2.06 -0.86 -10.57
N ALA A 256 1.35 -1.82 -10.03
CA ALA A 256 1.95 -2.87 -9.22
C ALA A 256 1.13 -4.15 -9.35
N SER A 257 1.80 -5.28 -9.30
CA SER A 257 1.18 -6.59 -9.21
C SER A 257 1.88 -7.46 -8.17
N ALA A 258 1.15 -8.37 -7.60
CA ALA A 258 1.64 -9.29 -6.58
C ALA A 258 0.96 -10.65 -6.74
N VAL A 259 1.71 -11.73 -6.53
CA VAL A 259 1.18 -13.08 -6.40
C VAL A 259 1.43 -13.52 -4.97
N VAL A 260 0.36 -13.91 -4.29
CA VAL A 260 0.38 -14.31 -2.89
C VAL A 260 -0.26 -15.69 -2.76
N GLN A 261 0.40 -16.59 -2.08
CA GLN A 261 -0.23 -17.81 -1.59
C GLN A 261 -0.71 -17.57 -0.17
N MET A 262 -2.01 -17.78 0.05
CA MET A 262 -2.62 -17.59 1.36
C MET A 262 -2.08 -18.64 2.33
N GLY A 263 -1.65 -18.19 3.50
CA GLY A 263 -1.11 -19.07 4.52
C GLY A 263 -2.16 -19.98 5.15
N THR A 264 -1.73 -21.05 5.83
CA THR A 264 -2.57 -22.05 6.49
C THR A 264 -2.93 -21.70 7.94
N GLY A 265 -2.80 -20.44 8.33
CA GLY A 265 -3.38 -19.86 9.56
C GLY A 265 -2.73 -20.22 10.89
N GLU A 266 -1.87 -21.20 11.01
CA GLU A 266 -1.16 -21.46 12.27
C GLU A 266 0.07 -20.56 12.42
N ILE A 267 -0.04 -19.55 13.28
CA ILE A 267 1.09 -18.71 13.67
C ILE A 267 2.07 -19.55 14.47
N SER A 268 3.12 -20.04 13.83
CA SER A 268 4.23 -20.66 14.54
C SER A 268 4.99 -19.61 15.34
N ALA A 269 4.92 -19.71 16.68
CA ALA A 269 5.70 -18.88 17.60
C ALA A 269 7.24 -19.12 17.51
N ALA A 270 7.65 -20.05 16.67
CA ALA A 270 9.05 -20.46 16.50
C ALA A 270 9.69 -19.81 15.28
N HIS A 271 9.72 -18.48 15.20
CA HIS A 271 10.69 -17.84 14.32
C HIS A 271 12.08 -18.04 14.89
N SER A 272 12.87 -18.81 14.17
CA SER A 272 14.28 -19.00 14.49
C SER A 272 14.91 -17.62 14.69
N LEU A 273 15.37 -17.37 15.91
CA LEU A 273 16.19 -16.23 16.29
C LEU A 273 17.50 -16.12 15.49
N PHE A 274 17.69 -16.99 14.48
CA PHE A 274 18.94 -17.26 13.78
C PHE A 274 18.95 -16.96 12.28
N SER A 275 18.16 -16.03 11.76
CA SER A 275 18.59 -15.46 10.51
C SER A 275 19.80 -14.54 10.78
N ALA A 276 20.91 -14.73 10.06
CA ALA A 276 22.11 -13.90 10.25
C ALA A 276 21.84 -12.39 10.09
N GLY A 277 20.79 -12.01 9.36
CA GLY A 277 20.31 -10.64 9.22
C GLY A 277 19.66 -10.13 10.53
N ARG A 278 18.82 -10.94 11.17
CA ARG A 278 18.13 -10.59 12.41
C ARG A 278 19.13 -10.46 13.58
N ALA A 279 20.10 -11.37 13.65
CA ALA A 279 21.16 -11.29 14.66
C ALA A 279 22.00 -10.00 14.50
N ARG A 280 22.33 -9.60 13.27
CA ARG A 280 23.03 -8.32 13.00
C ARG A 280 22.16 -7.11 13.32
N PHE A 281 20.88 -7.16 13.02
CA PHE A 281 19.94 -6.06 13.31
C PHE A 281 19.73 -5.90 14.82
N LEU A 282 19.50 -6.99 15.56
CA LEU A 282 19.36 -6.96 17.02
C LEU A 282 20.67 -6.51 17.71
N ALA A 283 21.83 -6.95 17.21
CA ALA A 283 23.12 -6.49 17.73
C ALA A 283 23.34 -4.99 17.48
N ARG A 284 22.91 -4.44 16.34
CA ARG A 284 22.92 -2.99 16.09
C ARG A 284 21.96 -2.25 17.00
N ARG A 285 20.72 -2.71 17.13
CA ARG A 285 19.70 -2.06 17.98
C ARG A 285 20.11 -2.02 19.45
N THR A 286 20.78 -3.06 19.96
CA THR A 286 21.34 -3.04 21.33
C THR A 286 22.52 -2.11 21.47
N SER A 287 23.41 -2.01 20.45
CA SER A 287 24.51 -1.04 20.46
C SER A 287 24.00 0.40 20.37
N ASP A 288 22.97 0.67 19.56
CA ASP A 288 22.37 2.00 19.43
C ASP A 288 21.68 2.43 20.72
N LEU A 289 20.93 1.53 21.40
CA LEU A 289 20.33 1.80 22.71
C LEU A 289 21.39 2.10 23.80
N VAL A 290 22.54 1.44 23.74
CA VAL A 290 23.66 1.70 24.66
C VAL A 290 24.33 3.03 24.34
N LEU A 291 24.48 3.36 23.04
CA LEU A 291 25.04 4.64 22.59
C LEU A 291 24.10 5.81 22.91
N ASP A 292 22.80 5.68 22.69
CA ASP A 292 21.80 6.69 23.07
C ASP A 292 21.76 6.92 24.59
N SER A 293 21.85 5.86 25.37
CA SER A 293 21.92 5.95 26.84
C SER A 293 23.22 6.66 27.30
N ALA A 294 24.34 6.34 26.65
CA ALA A 294 25.62 6.98 26.93
C ALA A 294 25.66 8.45 26.49
N GLN A 295 25.10 8.77 25.32
CA GLN A 295 24.97 10.15 24.83
C GLN A 295 24.04 10.98 25.71
N SER A 296 22.91 10.42 26.13
CA SER A 296 21.96 11.09 27.05
C SER A 296 22.59 11.36 28.41
N ALA A 297 23.43 10.46 28.90
CA ALA A 297 24.16 10.65 30.15
C ALA A 297 25.30 11.71 30.04
N LEU A 298 25.90 11.87 28.86
CA LEU A 298 27.00 12.83 28.62
C LEU A 298 26.53 14.23 28.23
N LEU A 299 25.28 14.39 27.73
CA LEU A 299 24.72 15.66 27.29
C LEU A 299 24.75 16.75 28.38
N PRO A 300 24.40 16.49 29.65
CA PRO A 300 24.49 17.49 30.72
C PRO A 300 25.94 17.94 30.98
N LEU A 301 26.90 16.98 30.90
CA LEU A 301 28.32 17.27 31.11
C LEU A 301 28.89 18.17 29.99
N TYR A 302 28.50 17.87 28.73
CA TYR A 302 28.89 18.68 27.57
C TYR A 302 28.32 20.08 27.64
N THR A 303 27.05 20.25 28.01
CA THR A 303 26.38 21.54 28.18
C THR A 303 27.03 22.36 29.29
N PHE A 304 27.39 21.72 30.41
CA PHE A 304 28.09 22.35 31.54
C PHE A 304 29.49 22.86 31.12
N LEU A 305 30.26 22.04 30.41
CA LEU A 305 31.61 22.42 29.93
C LEU A 305 31.55 23.50 28.86
N TYR A 306 30.56 23.50 27.97
CA TYR A 306 30.37 24.52 26.95
C TYR A 306 29.98 25.86 27.56
N GLN A 307 29.13 25.88 28.59
CA GLN A 307 28.73 27.13 29.26
C GLN A 307 29.91 27.75 30.07
N ARG A 308 30.81 26.95 30.60
CA ARG A 308 32.04 27.43 31.29
C ARG A 308 33.03 28.07 30.31
N ARG A 309 33.12 27.62 29.08
CA ARG A 309 33.99 28.19 28.05
C ARG A 309 33.51 29.56 27.52
N LYS A 310 32.23 29.89 27.62
CA LYS A 310 31.68 31.21 27.23
C LYS A 310 31.80 32.29 28.32
N LYS A 311 32.22 31.93 29.53
CA LYS A 311 32.40 32.88 30.67
C LYS A 311 33.85 33.24 30.94
N LYS A 312 34.79 32.81 30.10
CA LYS A 312 36.17 33.27 30.04
C LYS A 312 36.38 34.04 28.72
#